data_2007499a71033abaa90dc02933f733d4
#
_entry.id   2007499a71033abaa90dc02933f733d4
#
_cell.length_a   1.000
_cell.length_b   1.000
_cell.length_c   1.000
_cell.angle_alpha   90.00
_cell.angle_beta   90.00
_cell.angle_gamma   90.00
#
_symmetry.space_group_name_H-M   'P 1'
#
loop_
_entity.id
_entity.type
_entity.pdbx_description
1 polymer ?
#
loop_
_entity_poly.entity_id
_entity_poly.type
_entity_poly.pdbx_seq_one_letter_code
_entity_poly.pdbx_strand_id
1 'polypeptide(L)'
;MSGTLTFTAVTSGGVAYDVDFPLHPLTRSSQGVSDLLTALLETISSHVEKRRDLSDGDILQALCLTLAVRARMVAASPESARELVIELFDAAHRAACAASPYEAGRA
;
A
#
# COMPACT_ATOMS: atom_id res chain seq x y z
N MET A 1 -15.04 -15.96 -0.26
CA MET A 1 -14.31 -15.89 1.01
C MET A 1 -13.12 -14.95 0.86
N SER A 2 -13.02 -13.98 1.75
CA SER A 2 -11.88 -13.06 1.70
C SER A 2 -10.70 -13.65 2.45
N GLY A 3 -9.50 -13.43 1.93
CA GLY A 3 -8.27 -13.88 2.55
C GLY A 3 -7.50 -12.74 3.18
N THR A 4 -6.31 -13.06 3.61
CA THR A 4 -5.38 -12.11 4.23
C THR A 4 -4.08 -12.10 3.44
N LEU A 5 -3.51 -10.93 3.25
CA LEU A 5 -2.20 -10.77 2.62
C LEU A 5 -1.24 -10.23 3.66
N THR A 6 -0.21 -11.02 3.98
CA THR A 6 0.81 -10.60 4.93
C THR A 6 1.96 -9.94 4.18
N PHE A 7 2.34 -8.75 4.62
CA PHE A 7 3.41 -7.99 4.00
C PHE A 7 4.33 -7.44 5.07
N THR A 8 5.64 -7.58 4.86
CA THR A 8 6.64 -7.04 5.77
C THR A 8 7.23 -5.77 5.17
N ALA A 9 7.03 -4.65 5.85
CA ALA A 9 7.62 -3.37 5.48
C ALA A 9 8.81 -3.08 6.38
N VAL A 10 9.92 -2.62 5.79
CA VAL A 10 11.11 -2.26 6.55
C VAL A 10 11.45 -0.82 6.26
N THR A 11 11.59 -0.01 7.30
CA THR A 11 11.97 1.39 7.16
C THR A 11 13.48 1.54 7.00
N SER A 12 13.92 2.69 6.54
CA SER A 12 15.36 2.98 6.40
C SER A 12 16.08 2.95 7.74
N GLY A 13 15.35 3.15 8.85
CA GLY A 13 15.91 3.07 10.19
C GLY A 13 16.02 1.66 10.76
N GLY A 14 15.66 0.63 9.98
CA GLY A 14 15.74 -0.76 10.43
C GLY A 14 14.56 -1.25 11.24
N VAL A 15 13.47 -0.47 11.28
CA VAL A 15 12.24 -0.89 11.95
C VAL A 15 11.36 -1.61 10.93
N ALA A 16 10.80 -2.74 11.32
CA ALA A 16 9.94 -3.55 10.46
C ALA A 16 8.54 -3.63 11.02
N TYR A 17 7.60 -3.82 10.11
CA TYR A 17 6.19 -4.05 10.43
C TYR A 17 5.70 -5.24 9.64
N ASP A 18 5.11 -6.23 10.31
CA ASP A 18 4.41 -7.32 9.63
C ASP A 18 2.93 -6.95 9.63
N VAL A 19 2.40 -6.67 8.46
CA VAL A 19 1.02 -6.23 8.33
C VAL A 19 0.19 -7.34 7.72
N ASP A 20 -0.92 -7.67 8.35
CA ASP A 20 -1.91 -8.61 7.82
C ASP A 20 -3.05 -7.80 7.23
N PHE A 21 -3.00 -7.61 5.91
CA PHE A 21 -4.04 -6.86 5.21
C PHE A 21 -5.23 -7.76 4.91
N PRO A 22 -6.45 -7.36 5.29
CA PRO A 22 -7.65 -8.08 4.85
C PRO A 22 -7.86 -7.81 3.36
N LEU A 23 -8.07 -8.87 2.59
CA LEU A 23 -8.34 -8.73 1.17
C LEU A 23 -9.84 -8.51 0.96
N HIS A 24 -10.18 -7.67 -0.01
CA HIS A 24 -11.56 -7.43 -0.39
C HIS A 24 -12.19 -8.72 -0.89
N PRO A 25 -13.48 -8.99 -0.59
CA PRO A 25 -14.12 -10.23 -1.04
C PRO A 25 -14.08 -10.46 -2.55
N LEU A 26 -13.99 -9.41 -3.34
CA LEU A 26 -13.95 -9.50 -4.80
C LEU A 26 -12.54 -9.56 -5.36
N THR A 27 -11.52 -9.74 -4.52
CA THR A 27 -10.13 -9.88 -4.98
C THR A 27 -10.02 -11.13 -5.85
N ARG A 28 -9.53 -10.95 -7.09
CA ARG A 28 -9.41 -12.05 -8.04
C ARG A 28 -8.07 -12.77 -7.94
N SER A 29 -7.01 -12.06 -7.57
CA SER A 29 -5.67 -12.62 -7.50
C SER A 29 -4.94 -12.03 -6.31
N SER A 30 -4.88 -12.76 -5.22
CA SER A 30 -4.12 -12.33 -4.05
C SER A 30 -2.63 -12.24 -4.36
N GLN A 31 -2.11 -13.18 -5.16
CA GLN A 31 -0.71 -13.16 -5.56
C GLN A 31 -0.42 -11.95 -6.45
N GLY A 32 -1.34 -11.63 -7.36
CA GLY A 32 -1.19 -10.44 -8.21
C GLY A 32 -1.16 -9.16 -7.41
N VAL A 33 -2.03 -9.04 -6.40
CA VAL A 33 -2.04 -7.88 -5.51
C VAL A 33 -0.71 -7.78 -4.75
N SER A 34 -0.23 -8.91 -4.22
CA SER A 34 1.04 -8.95 -3.49
C SER A 34 2.22 -8.55 -4.38
N ASP A 35 2.28 -9.09 -5.59
CA ASP A 35 3.37 -8.78 -6.53
C ASP A 35 3.36 -7.32 -6.93
N LEU A 36 2.18 -6.76 -7.20
CA LEU A 36 2.07 -5.35 -7.56
C LEU A 36 2.42 -4.44 -6.39
N LEU A 37 1.97 -4.77 -5.19
CA LEU A 37 2.32 -4.02 -3.99
C LEU A 37 3.84 -3.95 -3.81
N THR A 38 4.51 -5.10 -3.92
CA THR A 38 5.97 -5.18 -3.80
C THR A 38 6.64 -4.31 -4.86
N ALA A 39 6.21 -4.43 -6.11
CA ALA A 39 6.79 -3.65 -7.22
C ALA A 39 6.61 -2.14 -7.00
N LEU A 40 5.44 -1.72 -6.54
CA LEU A 40 5.16 -0.30 -6.29
C LEU A 40 6.03 0.24 -5.16
N LEU A 41 6.15 -0.49 -4.06
CA LEU A 41 6.97 -0.04 -2.93
C LEU A 41 8.45 -0.03 -3.26
N GLU A 42 8.94 -1.01 -4.02
CA GLU A 42 10.32 -1.02 -4.49
C GLU A 42 10.62 0.16 -5.41
N THR A 43 9.69 0.49 -6.30
CA THR A 43 9.83 1.64 -7.19
C THR A 43 9.90 2.94 -6.40
N ILE A 44 9.03 3.10 -5.41
CA ILE A 44 9.03 4.27 -4.55
C ILE A 44 10.35 4.39 -3.80
N SER A 45 10.80 3.30 -3.16
CA SER A 45 12.05 3.30 -2.40
C SER A 45 13.24 3.64 -3.27
N SER A 46 13.33 3.05 -4.46
CA SER A 46 14.42 3.31 -5.39
C SER A 46 14.44 4.76 -5.86
N HIS A 47 13.26 5.32 -6.13
CA HIS A 47 13.14 6.71 -6.57
C HIS A 47 13.53 7.69 -5.46
N VAL A 48 13.06 7.42 -4.24
CA VAL A 48 13.34 8.29 -3.08
C VAL A 48 14.85 8.28 -2.75
N GLU A 49 15.52 7.14 -2.89
CA GLU A 49 16.97 7.08 -2.68
C GLU A 49 17.73 7.99 -3.63
N LYS A 50 17.26 8.13 -4.87
CA LYS A 50 17.91 8.96 -5.88
C LYS A 50 17.55 10.44 -5.73
N ARG A 51 16.41 10.73 -5.16
CA ARG A 51 15.92 12.10 -4.96
C ARG A 51 15.73 12.35 -3.48
N ARG A 52 16.67 13.07 -2.90
CA ARG A 52 16.67 13.33 -1.47
C ARG A 52 15.88 14.55 -1.06
N ASP A 53 15.26 15.21 -2.03
CA ASP A 53 14.47 16.42 -1.80
C ASP A 53 12.98 16.15 -1.54
N LEU A 54 12.57 14.88 -1.58
CA LEU A 54 11.16 14.51 -1.37
C LEU A 54 10.85 14.34 0.12
N SER A 55 9.80 15.00 0.59
CA SER A 55 9.28 14.80 1.94
C SER A 55 8.30 13.62 1.95
N ASP A 56 7.97 13.14 3.14
CA ASP A 56 6.93 12.12 3.30
C ASP A 56 5.60 12.60 2.72
N GLY A 57 5.28 13.90 2.90
CA GLY A 57 4.07 14.47 2.32
C GLY A 57 4.07 14.45 0.80
N ASP A 58 5.23 14.69 0.18
CA ASP A 58 5.36 14.63 -1.28
C ASP A 58 5.09 13.21 -1.79
N ILE A 59 5.62 12.22 -1.08
CA ILE A 59 5.42 10.81 -1.45
C ILE A 59 3.94 10.44 -1.34
N LEU A 60 3.30 10.81 -0.23
CA LEU A 60 1.88 10.54 -0.03
C LEU A 60 1.02 11.25 -1.07
N GLN A 61 1.39 12.49 -1.43
CA GLN A 61 0.67 13.23 -2.46
C GLN A 61 0.78 12.52 -3.82
N ALA A 62 1.99 12.08 -4.19
CA ALA A 62 2.20 11.38 -5.46
C ALA A 62 1.38 10.09 -5.52
N LEU A 63 1.29 9.36 -4.41
CA LEU A 63 0.48 8.14 -4.32
C LEU A 63 -1.00 8.44 -4.49
N CYS A 64 -1.50 9.50 -3.86
CA CYS A 64 -2.90 9.90 -4.00
C CYS A 64 -3.22 10.34 -5.43
N LEU A 65 -2.32 11.09 -6.07
CA LEU A 65 -2.52 11.49 -7.46
C LEU A 65 -2.53 10.29 -8.38
N THR A 66 -1.63 9.34 -8.17
CA THR A 66 -1.57 8.09 -8.95
C THR A 66 -2.88 7.32 -8.80
N LEU A 67 -3.36 7.19 -7.57
CA LEU A 67 -4.58 6.48 -7.28
C LEU A 67 -5.79 7.14 -7.93
N ALA A 68 -5.85 8.48 -7.90
CA ALA A 68 -6.94 9.22 -8.53
C ALA A 68 -6.97 8.98 -10.04
N VAL A 69 -5.80 9.00 -10.69
CA VAL A 69 -5.71 8.71 -12.13
C VAL A 69 -6.17 7.29 -12.41
N ARG A 70 -5.68 6.31 -11.65
CA ARG A 70 -6.08 4.92 -11.85
C ARG A 70 -7.57 4.70 -11.61
N ALA A 71 -8.13 5.35 -10.58
CA ALA A 71 -9.55 5.26 -10.30
C ALA A 71 -10.41 5.82 -11.45
N ARG A 72 -9.91 6.87 -12.13
CA ARG A 72 -10.61 7.45 -13.27
C ARG A 72 -10.60 6.53 -14.49
N MET A 73 -9.62 5.61 -14.56
CA MET A 73 -9.45 4.70 -15.69
C MET A 73 -10.26 3.40 -15.57
N VAL A 74 -10.86 3.13 -14.41
CA VAL A 74 -11.65 1.90 -14.25
C VAL A 74 -13.01 2.05 -14.93
N ALA A 75 -13.63 0.91 -15.30
CA ALA A 75 -14.92 0.89 -15.97
C ALA A 75 -16.04 0.95 -14.93
N ALA A 76 -16.13 2.06 -14.21
CA ALA A 76 -17.14 2.29 -13.19
C ALA A 76 -17.39 3.80 -13.10
N SER A 77 -18.46 4.20 -12.42
CA SER A 77 -18.70 5.63 -12.22
C SER A 77 -17.62 6.21 -11.31
N PRO A 78 -17.27 7.49 -11.46
CA PRO A 78 -16.30 8.13 -10.58
C PRO A 78 -16.66 8.01 -9.10
N GLU A 79 -17.94 8.08 -8.78
CA GLU A 79 -18.42 7.97 -7.40
C GLU A 79 -18.22 6.57 -6.85
N SER A 80 -18.53 5.54 -7.63
CA SER A 80 -18.33 4.15 -7.22
C SER A 80 -16.86 3.82 -7.05
N ALA A 81 -16.01 4.30 -7.95
CA ALA A 81 -14.56 4.11 -7.84
C ALA A 81 -14.01 4.77 -6.59
N ARG A 82 -14.48 5.99 -6.28
CA ARG A 82 -14.07 6.71 -5.08
C ARG A 82 -14.48 5.96 -3.82
N GLU A 83 -15.72 5.47 -3.76
CA GLU A 83 -16.20 4.73 -2.60
C GLU A 83 -15.37 3.46 -2.37
N LEU A 84 -15.04 2.74 -3.43
CA LEU A 84 -14.21 1.55 -3.33
C LEU A 84 -12.81 1.89 -2.82
N VAL A 85 -12.20 2.95 -3.34
CA VAL A 85 -10.87 3.39 -2.90
C VAL A 85 -10.88 3.72 -1.41
N ILE A 86 -11.89 4.43 -0.95
CA ILE A 86 -12.01 4.80 0.46
C ILE A 86 -12.16 3.56 1.33
N GLU A 87 -13.01 2.63 0.93
CA GLU A 87 -13.22 1.37 1.64
C GLU A 87 -11.91 0.57 1.74
N LEU A 88 -11.19 0.44 0.62
CA LEU A 88 -9.93 -0.28 0.57
C LEU A 88 -8.86 0.41 1.42
N PHE A 89 -8.77 1.73 1.33
CA PHE A 89 -7.78 2.47 2.10
C PHE A 89 -8.06 2.38 3.59
N ASP A 90 -9.30 2.55 4.01
CA ASP A 90 -9.64 2.49 5.43
C ASP A 90 -9.29 1.13 6.04
N ALA A 91 -9.59 0.05 5.35
CA ALA A 91 -9.28 -1.30 5.82
C ALA A 91 -7.76 -1.52 5.90
N ALA A 92 -7.03 -1.10 4.86
CA ALA A 92 -5.59 -1.23 4.80
C ALA A 92 -4.90 -0.37 5.88
N HIS A 93 -5.37 0.84 6.06
CA HIS A 93 -4.80 1.77 7.04
C HIS A 93 -4.99 1.24 8.47
N ARG A 94 -6.18 0.70 8.79
CA ARG A 94 -6.41 0.09 10.09
C ARG A 94 -5.46 -1.08 10.34
N ALA A 95 -5.26 -1.92 9.33
CA ALA A 95 -4.35 -3.06 9.43
C ALA A 95 -2.90 -2.60 9.64
N ALA A 96 -2.48 -1.59 8.89
CA ALA A 96 -1.12 -1.05 9.01
C ALA A 96 -0.88 -0.45 10.40
N CYS A 97 -1.87 0.28 10.92
CA CYS A 97 -1.75 0.90 12.25
C CYS A 97 -1.81 -0.12 13.39
N ALA A 98 -2.41 -1.28 13.16
CA ALA A 98 -2.48 -2.35 14.16
C ALA A 98 -1.18 -3.15 14.24
N ALA A 99 -0.30 -3.06 13.26
CA ALA A 99 0.96 -3.79 13.24
C ALA A 99 1.94 -3.17 14.25
N SER A 100 2.58 -4.03 15.05
CA SER A 100 3.59 -3.58 16.03
C SER A 100 4.96 -3.51 15.38
N PRO A 101 5.73 -2.43 15.63
CA PRO A 101 7.08 -2.34 15.10
C PRO A 101 8.04 -3.27 15.83
N TYR A 102 9.06 -3.74 15.10
CA TYR A 102 10.15 -4.51 15.70
C TYR A 102 11.44 -4.20 14.94
N GLU A 103 12.59 -4.54 15.53
CA GLU A 103 13.88 -4.33 14.88
C GLU A 103 14.11 -5.38 13.80
N ALA A 104 14.27 -4.92 12.54
CA ALA A 104 14.57 -5.80 11.43
C ALA A 104 15.99 -6.33 11.56
N GLY A 105 16.21 -7.59 11.13
CA GLY A 105 17.52 -8.21 11.13
C GLY A 105 17.99 -8.74 12.47
N ARG A 106 17.17 -8.67 13.49
CA ARG A 106 17.47 -9.29 14.78
C ARG A 106 17.06 -10.75 14.76
N ALA A 107 17.99 -11.57 15.12
CA ALA A 107 17.72 -13.01 15.24
C ALA A 107 16.98 -13.30 16.55
#